data_ecc6e103bb66890da8c39a4e807cc9aa
#
_entry.id   ecc6e103bb66890da8c39a4e807cc9aa
#
_cell.length_a   1.000
_cell.length_b   1.000
_cell.length_c   1.000
_cell.angle_alpha   90.00
_cell.angle_beta   90.00
_cell.angle_gamma   90.00
#
_symmetry.space_group_name_H-M   'P 1'
#
loop_
_entity.id
_entity.type
_entity.pdbx_description
1 polymer ?
#
loop_
_entity_poly.entity_id
_entity_poly.type
_entity_poly.pdbx_seq_one_letter_code
_entity_poly.pdbx_strand_id
1 'polypeptide(L)'
;MPYSIKKVMITFDGGAKPNPGKGYGSYNIRIDGNDEPFYGTSEEFYGDNLTSNQSEYISVTRGCEKAMELLGRNCNVKIIGDSELVLKQITGEYRVRDEKLIPLNQKLMDRLSGFKSYSVKHRPRIESVKEFGH
;
A
#
# COMPACT_ATOMS: atom_id res chain seq x y z
N MET A 1 -16.50 -5.95 -21.24
CA MET A 1 -17.46 -6.67 -20.37
C MET A 1 -17.51 -5.98 -19.01
N PRO A 2 -18.71 -5.62 -18.53
CA PRO A 2 -18.82 -4.93 -17.23
C PRO A 2 -18.39 -5.78 -16.03
N TYR A 3 -18.33 -7.10 -16.19
CA TYR A 3 -17.92 -8.02 -15.14
C TYR A 3 -16.51 -8.57 -15.32
N SER A 4 -15.74 -7.98 -16.21
CA SER A 4 -14.33 -8.38 -16.40
C SER A 4 -13.53 -8.11 -15.14
N ILE A 5 -12.69 -9.08 -14.75
CA ILE A 5 -11.78 -8.93 -13.62
C ILE A 5 -10.65 -8.02 -14.07
N LYS A 6 -10.41 -6.97 -13.30
CA LYS A 6 -9.30 -6.07 -13.54
C LYS A 6 -8.06 -6.54 -12.77
N LYS A 7 -6.91 -6.47 -13.42
CA LYS A 7 -5.63 -6.65 -12.76
C LYS A 7 -5.11 -5.28 -12.36
N VAL A 8 -4.91 -5.09 -11.08
CA VAL A 8 -4.57 -3.79 -10.49
C VAL A 8 -3.26 -3.91 -9.75
N MET A 9 -2.36 -2.97 -9.94
CA MET A 9 -1.12 -2.89 -9.18
C MET A 9 -1.15 -1.65 -8.32
N ILE A 10 -0.86 -1.81 -7.03
CA ILE A 10 -0.72 -0.70 -6.09
C ILE A 10 0.72 -0.67 -5.62
N THR A 11 1.42 0.40 -5.96
CA THR A 11 2.75 0.68 -5.42
C THR A 11 2.60 1.70 -4.31
N PHE A 12 3.39 1.55 -3.24
CA PHE A 12 3.29 2.42 -2.08
C PHE A 12 4.65 2.63 -1.43
N ASP A 13 4.78 3.73 -0.72
CA ASP A 13 5.93 4.02 0.12
C ASP A 13 5.52 4.95 1.25
N GLY A 14 6.18 4.82 2.39
CA GLY A 14 5.92 5.67 3.54
C GLY A 14 7.16 5.81 4.41
N GLY A 15 7.17 6.82 5.23
CA GLY A 15 8.28 7.06 6.13
C GLY A 15 7.93 8.04 7.22
N ALA A 16 8.91 8.35 8.06
CA ALA A 16 8.78 9.34 9.11
C ALA A 16 10.09 10.10 9.27
N LYS A 17 9.99 11.42 9.51
CA LYS A 17 11.15 12.30 9.67
C LYS A 17 10.96 13.19 10.90
N PRO A 18 11.76 12.96 11.98
CA PRO A 18 12.58 11.77 12.23
C PRO A 18 11.71 10.52 12.43
N ASN A 19 12.33 9.38 12.68
CA ASN A 19 11.58 8.13 12.91
C ASN A 19 11.70 7.72 14.39
N PRO A 20 10.66 7.87 15.27
CA PRO A 20 9.32 8.39 14.93
C PRO A 20 9.27 9.90 14.75
N GLY A 21 8.27 10.39 14.04
CA GLY A 21 8.10 11.82 13.81
C GLY A 21 6.96 12.09 12.83
N LYS A 22 7.16 13.05 11.95
CA LYS A 22 6.16 13.39 10.93
C LYS A 22 6.08 12.28 9.90
N GLY A 23 4.95 11.60 9.86
CA GLY A 23 4.69 10.52 8.92
C GLY A 23 4.23 11.03 7.56
N TYR A 24 4.71 10.40 6.50
CA TYR A 24 4.38 10.77 5.14
C TYR A 24 4.32 9.53 4.26
N GLY A 25 3.73 9.67 3.09
CA GLY A 25 3.73 8.58 2.12
C GLY A 25 3.04 8.92 0.83
N SER A 26 3.10 7.97 -0.09
CA SER A 26 2.51 8.07 -1.42
C SER A 26 2.07 6.70 -1.89
N TYR A 27 1.15 6.68 -2.85
CA TYR A 27 0.80 5.45 -3.56
C TYR A 27 0.40 5.77 -4.99
N ASN A 28 0.54 4.77 -5.86
CA ASN A 28 0.05 4.82 -7.23
C ASN A 28 -0.76 3.57 -7.52
N ILE A 29 -1.80 3.72 -8.33
CA ILE A 29 -2.66 2.63 -8.79
C ILE A 29 -2.48 2.53 -10.30
N ARG A 30 -2.13 1.33 -10.78
CA ARG A 30 -2.02 1.03 -12.21
C ARG A 30 -2.95 -0.08 -12.58
N ILE A 31 -3.53 0.02 -13.77
CA ILE A 31 -4.30 -1.06 -14.37
C ILE A 31 -3.33 -1.84 -15.27
N ASP A 32 -3.43 -3.16 -15.23
CA ASP A 32 -2.55 -4.08 -15.92
C ASP A 32 -2.26 -3.65 -17.36
N GLY A 33 -0.97 -3.74 -17.74
CA GLY A 33 -0.51 -3.37 -19.07
C GLY A 33 -0.19 -1.89 -19.25
N ASN A 34 -0.49 -1.04 -18.26
CA ASN A 34 -0.21 0.38 -18.33
C ASN A 34 0.93 0.77 -17.38
N ASP A 35 1.94 1.45 -17.92
CA ASP A 35 3.03 1.98 -17.11
C ASP A 35 2.63 3.26 -16.39
N GLU A 36 1.72 4.03 -16.98
CA GLU A 36 1.23 5.25 -16.37
C GLU A 36 0.24 4.94 -15.27
N PRO A 37 0.34 5.62 -14.10
CA PRO A 37 -0.64 5.46 -13.05
C PRO A 37 -2.04 5.87 -13.51
N PHE A 38 -3.03 5.03 -13.20
CA PHE A 38 -4.43 5.38 -13.35
C PHE A 38 -4.84 6.44 -12.33
N TYR A 39 -4.26 6.36 -11.13
CA TYR A 39 -4.44 7.32 -10.06
C TYR A 39 -3.19 7.28 -9.19
N GLY A 40 -2.79 8.42 -8.66
CA GLY A 40 -1.64 8.48 -7.76
C GLY A 40 -1.67 9.72 -6.89
N THR A 41 -0.87 9.68 -5.83
CA THR A 41 -0.71 10.81 -4.92
C THR A 41 0.72 11.32 -4.94
N SER A 42 0.88 12.63 -4.73
CA SER A 42 2.14 13.18 -4.30
C SER A 42 2.35 12.82 -2.82
N GLU A 43 3.48 13.22 -2.25
CA GLU A 43 3.74 12.98 -0.83
C GLU A 43 2.65 13.60 0.03
N GLU A 44 1.99 12.77 0.85
CA GLU A 44 0.95 13.19 1.78
C GLU A 44 1.47 13.16 3.21
N PHE A 45 1.05 14.11 4.01
CA PHE A 45 1.32 14.12 5.45
C PHE A 45 0.27 13.28 6.17
N TYR A 46 0.71 12.34 7.01
CA TYR A 46 -0.19 11.41 7.72
C TYR A 46 -0.39 11.72 9.19
N GLY A 47 0.47 12.51 9.78
CA GLY A 47 0.36 12.89 11.18
C GLY A 47 1.71 12.97 11.87
N ASP A 48 1.67 13.42 13.13
CA ASP A 48 2.86 13.51 13.99
C ASP A 48 3.02 12.22 14.79
N ASN A 49 4.22 11.98 15.29
CA ASN A 49 4.54 10.85 16.17
C ASN A 49 4.26 9.49 15.53
N LEU A 50 4.49 9.37 14.24
CA LEU A 50 4.35 8.10 13.52
C LEU A 50 5.72 7.48 13.28
N THR A 51 5.74 6.14 13.23
CA THR A 51 6.92 5.41 12.76
C THR A 51 6.85 5.22 11.26
N SER A 52 7.99 4.89 10.65
CA SER A 52 8.02 4.55 9.22
C SER A 52 7.08 3.39 8.90
N ASN A 53 7.04 2.36 9.76
CA ASN A 53 6.16 1.21 9.55
C ASN A 53 4.68 1.60 9.60
N GLN A 54 4.30 2.50 10.51
CA GLN A 54 2.93 3.00 10.54
C GLN A 54 2.59 3.74 9.24
N SER A 55 3.49 4.58 8.75
CA SER A 55 3.28 5.34 7.50
C SER A 55 3.18 4.42 6.28
N GLU A 56 3.97 3.34 6.25
CA GLU A 56 3.86 2.32 5.20
C GLU A 56 2.45 1.69 5.19
N TYR A 57 1.95 1.31 6.35
CA TYR A 57 0.59 0.76 6.47
C TYR A 57 -0.48 1.76 6.03
N ILE A 58 -0.33 3.03 6.40
CA ILE A 58 -1.28 4.07 6.00
C ILE A 58 -1.28 4.24 4.48
N SER A 59 -0.10 4.29 3.86
CA SER A 59 0.03 4.44 2.41
C SER A 59 -0.70 3.33 1.66
N VAL A 60 -0.41 2.08 1.97
CA VAL A 60 -0.99 0.95 1.24
C VAL A 60 -2.48 0.82 1.52
N THR A 61 -2.93 1.12 2.74
CA THR A 61 -4.35 1.08 3.08
C THR A 61 -5.12 2.13 2.28
N ARG A 62 -4.61 3.34 2.19
CA ARG A 62 -5.23 4.41 1.39
C ARG A 62 -5.25 4.05 -0.10
N GLY A 63 -4.20 3.41 -0.60
CA GLY A 63 -4.16 2.90 -1.97
C GLY A 63 -5.26 1.88 -2.23
N CYS A 64 -5.45 0.94 -1.31
CA CYS A 64 -6.51 -0.08 -1.41
C CYS A 64 -7.90 0.56 -1.35
N GLU A 65 -8.11 1.51 -0.45
CA GLU A 65 -9.38 2.21 -0.34
C GLU A 65 -9.72 2.96 -1.63
N LYS A 66 -8.74 3.66 -2.20
CA LYS A 66 -8.93 4.38 -3.45
C LYS A 66 -9.18 3.44 -4.62
N ALA A 67 -8.47 2.34 -4.70
CA ALA A 67 -8.68 1.34 -5.75
C ALA A 67 -10.10 0.75 -5.67
N MET A 68 -10.59 0.46 -4.47
CA MET A 68 -11.95 -0.03 -4.28
C MET A 68 -12.98 1.03 -4.71
N GLU A 69 -12.76 2.28 -4.34
CA GLU A 69 -13.64 3.39 -4.72
C GLU A 69 -13.74 3.56 -6.23
N LEU A 70 -12.60 3.51 -6.94
CA LEU A 70 -12.55 3.81 -8.36
C LEU A 70 -12.81 2.60 -9.26
N LEU A 71 -12.43 1.39 -8.83
CA LEU A 71 -12.44 0.21 -9.68
C LEU A 71 -13.36 -0.90 -9.17
N GLY A 72 -13.83 -0.82 -7.92
CA GLY A 72 -14.72 -1.80 -7.34
C GLY A 72 -14.05 -3.08 -6.86
N ARG A 73 -14.85 -4.09 -6.56
CA ARG A 73 -14.41 -5.33 -5.93
C ARG A 73 -13.81 -6.36 -6.89
N ASN A 74 -14.17 -6.28 -8.16
CA ASN A 74 -13.80 -7.32 -9.13
C ASN A 74 -12.39 -7.11 -9.67
N CYS A 75 -11.44 -7.11 -8.75
CA CYS A 75 -10.02 -6.84 -9.03
C CYS A 75 -9.14 -7.93 -8.42
N ASN A 76 -8.13 -8.33 -9.17
CA ASN A 76 -6.97 -9.04 -8.65
C ASN A 76 -5.91 -7.98 -8.38
N VAL A 77 -5.57 -7.77 -7.12
CA VAL A 77 -4.69 -6.67 -6.70
C VAL A 77 -3.32 -7.21 -6.36
N LYS A 78 -2.29 -6.57 -6.89
CA LYS A 78 -0.90 -6.84 -6.53
C LYS A 78 -0.37 -5.64 -5.76
N ILE A 79 0.08 -5.89 -4.54
CA ILE A 79 0.67 -4.87 -3.66
C ILE A 79 2.18 -4.92 -3.83
N ILE A 80 2.78 -3.81 -4.22
CA ILE A 80 4.22 -3.73 -4.49
C ILE A 80 4.84 -2.63 -3.65
N GLY A 81 5.87 -2.97 -2.90
CA GLY A 81 6.58 -2.01 -2.06
C GLY A 81 7.94 -2.52 -1.64
N ASP A 82 8.69 -1.66 -0.95
CA ASP A 82 10.02 -2.00 -0.44
C ASP A 82 10.03 -2.37 1.05
N SER A 83 8.89 -2.30 1.72
CA SER A 83 8.77 -2.69 3.12
C SER A 83 8.55 -4.19 3.25
N GLU A 84 9.63 -4.94 3.47
CA GLU A 84 9.54 -6.38 3.69
C GLU A 84 8.64 -6.72 4.88
N LEU A 85 8.75 -5.94 5.97
CA LEU A 85 7.93 -6.14 7.15
C LEU A 85 6.44 -6.12 6.83
N VAL A 86 5.98 -5.05 6.18
CA VAL A 86 4.56 -4.89 5.85
C VAL A 86 4.09 -6.01 4.92
N LEU A 87 4.85 -6.29 3.87
CA LEU A 87 4.46 -7.32 2.89
C LEU A 87 4.38 -8.70 3.53
N LYS A 88 5.33 -9.05 4.38
CA LYS A 88 5.32 -10.35 5.06
C LYS A 88 4.27 -10.45 6.16
N GLN A 89 3.89 -9.33 6.75
CA GLN A 89 2.75 -9.31 7.66
C GLN A 89 1.42 -9.47 6.90
N ILE A 90 1.32 -8.95 5.69
CA ILE A 90 0.14 -9.18 4.83
C ILE A 90 0.00 -10.67 4.49
N THR A 91 1.09 -11.35 4.16
CA THR A 91 1.05 -12.78 3.81
C THR A 91 0.93 -13.71 5.00
N GLY A 92 1.15 -13.20 6.21
CA GLY A 92 1.16 -14.02 7.42
C GLY A 92 2.49 -14.67 7.72
N GLU A 93 3.53 -14.47 6.90
CA GLU A 93 4.86 -14.98 7.18
C GLU A 93 5.45 -14.38 8.46
N TYR A 94 5.18 -13.07 8.68
CA TYR A 94 5.56 -12.39 9.91
C TYR A 94 4.32 -12.13 10.75
N ARG A 95 4.40 -12.48 12.02
CA ARG A 95 3.35 -12.17 12.98
C ARG A 95 3.38 -10.68 13.33
N VAL A 96 2.20 -10.07 13.46
CA VAL A 96 2.09 -8.66 13.89
C VAL A 96 2.06 -8.64 15.41
N ARG A 97 3.14 -8.17 16.04
CA ARG A 97 3.27 -8.11 17.51
C ARG A 97 3.27 -6.69 18.05
N ASP A 98 3.68 -5.73 17.25
CA ASP A 98 3.73 -4.32 17.64
C ASP A 98 2.31 -3.80 17.80
N GLU A 99 1.97 -3.34 19.01
CA GLU A 99 0.65 -2.81 19.33
C GLU A 99 0.24 -1.66 18.43
N LYS A 100 1.19 -0.87 17.93
CA LYS A 100 0.93 0.23 17.01
C LYS A 100 0.54 -0.25 15.63
N LEU A 101 0.98 -1.44 15.24
CA LEU A 101 0.73 -1.99 13.91
C LEU A 101 -0.49 -2.90 13.85
N ILE A 102 -0.88 -3.50 14.97
CA ILE A 102 -2.02 -4.44 15.01
C ILE A 102 -3.28 -3.81 14.40
N PRO A 103 -3.76 -2.64 14.86
CA PRO A 103 -4.98 -2.07 14.28
C PRO A 103 -4.81 -1.65 12.82
N LEU A 104 -3.62 -1.21 12.43
CA LEU A 104 -3.35 -0.83 11.04
C LEU A 104 -3.34 -2.05 10.13
N ASN A 105 -2.76 -3.16 10.58
CA ASN A 105 -2.79 -4.42 9.85
C ASN A 105 -4.22 -4.94 9.71
N GLN A 106 -5.00 -4.92 10.78
CA GLN A 106 -6.39 -5.37 10.76
C GLN A 106 -7.21 -4.58 9.74
N LYS A 107 -7.03 -3.26 9.72
CA LYS A 107 -7.72 -2.40 8.75
C LYS A 107 -7.31 -2.73 7.31
N LEU A 108 -6.01 -2.89 7.06
CA LEU A 108 -5.52 -3.24 5.73
C LEU A 108 -6.06 -4.60 5.28
N MET A 109 -6.00 -5.61 6.14
CA MET A 109 -6.49 -6.95 5.80
C MET A 109 -8.00 -6.92 5.51
N ASP A 110 -8.76 -6.13 6.26
CA ASP A 110 -10.18 -5.94 5.97
C ASP A 110 -10.39 -5.34 4.58
N ARG A 111 -9.63 -4.32 4.21
CA ARG A 111 -9.72 -3.71 2.87
C ARG A 111 -9.35 -4.69 1.77
N LEU A 112 -8.28 -5.45 1.97
CA LEU A 112 -7.83 -6.44 0.98
C LEU A 112 -8.84 -7.55 0.78
N SER A 113 -9.54 -7.96 1.83
CA SER A 113 -10.57 -9.01 1.74
C SER A 113 -11.75 -8.61 0.86
N GLY A 114 -11.92 -7.33 0.57
CA GLY A 114 -12.97 -6.84 -0.31
C GLY A 114 -12.71 -7.07 -1.79
N PHE A 115 -11.47 -7.36 -2.18
CA PHE A 115 -11.12 -7.65 -3.57
C PHE A 115 -11.28 -9.14 -3.88
N LYS A 116 -11.33 -9.47 -5.17
CA LYS A 116 -11.42 -10.87 -5.60
C LYS A 116 -10.21 -11.66 -5.15
N SER A 117 -9.02 -11.09 -5.31
CA SER A 117 -7.78 -11.68 -4.82
C SER A 117 -6.74 -10.60 -4.59
N TYR A 118 -5.71 -10.95 -3.82
CA TYR A 118 -4.56 -10.08 -3.66
C TYR A 118 -3.29 -10.90 -3.54
N SER A 119 -2.18 -10.27 -3.91
CA SER A 119 -0.84 -10.83 -3.77
C SER A 119 0.13 -9.69 -3.46
N VAL A 120 1.33 -10.03 -3.03
CA VAL A 120 2.36 -9.05 -2.70
C VAL A 120 3.62 -9.31 -3.50
N LYS A 121 4.38 -8.25 -3.76
CA LYS A 121 5.68 -8.33 -4.40
C LYS A 121 6.61 -7.31 -3.76
N HIS A 122 7.74 -7.77 -3.26
CA HIS A 122 8.79 -6.90 -2.76
C HIS A 122 9.59 -6.33 -3.93
N ARG A 123 10.00 -5.07 -3.81
CA ARG A 123 10.92 -4.42 -4.76
C ARG A 123 12.02 -3.69 -4.01
N PRO A 124 13.20 -3.46 -4.68
CA PRO A 124 14.27 -2.69 -4.05
C PRO A 124 13.86 -1.25 -3.76
N ARG A 125 14.41 -0.67 -2.69
CA ARG A 125 14.12 0.71 -2.30
C ARG A 125 14.40 1.72 -3.41
N ILE A 126 15.41 1.49 -4.24
CA ILE A 126 15.74 2.42 -5.33
C ILE A 126 14.57 2.61 -6.31
N GLU A 127 13.74 1.59 -6.50
CA GLU A 127 12.56 1.71 -7.36
C GLU A 127 11.49 2.58 -6.73
N SER A 128 11.32 2.52 -5.41
CA SER A 128 10.40 3.42 -4.70
C SER A 128 10.88 4.87 -4.78
N VAL A 129 12.19 5.09 -4.63
CA VAL A 129 12.78 6.44 -4.75
C VAL A 129 12.57 6.99 -6.16
N LYS A 130 12.77 6.16 -7.19
CA LYS A 130 12.54 6.58 -8.58
C LYS A 130 11.08 6.95 -8.83
N GLU A 131 10.17 6.20 -8.27
CA GLU A 131 8.73 6.42 -8.50
C GLU A 131 8.19 7.59 -7.69
N PHE A 132 8.55 7.68 -6.42
CA PHE A 132 7.91 8.63 -5.48
C PHE A 132 8.82 9.79 -5.06
N GLY A 133 10.12 9.68 -5.26
CA GLY A 133 11.06 10.70 -4.84
C GLY A 133 11.42 10.67 -3.36
N HIS A 134 10.98 9.63 -2.67
CA HIS A 134 11.27 9.52 -1.23
C HIS A 134 11.48 8.09 -0.77
#